data_a2270cd34902ecba7ce94835dac4c81f
#
_entry.id   a2270cd34902ecba7ce94835dac4c81f
#
_cell.length_a   1.000
_cell.length_b   1.000
_cell.length_c   1.000
_cell.angle_alpha   90.00
_cell.angle_beta   90.00
_cell.angle_gamma   90.00
#
_symmetry.space_group_name_H-M   'P 1'
#
loop_
_entity.id
_entity.type
_entity.pdbx_description
1 polymer ?
#
loop_
_entity_poly.entity_id
_entity_poly.type
_entity_poly.pdbx_seq_one_letter_code
_entity_poly.pdbx_strand_id
1 'polypeptide(L)'
;DAKVVFLGPCIAKKQEAQDARHEGVIDAVLNFNDISRWLEEEDIVIKDCEDIPFRKIDPKINRLYPVTSGVISSVMAAEAEADGYRKIYVHGSENCIELCKSLEKGEIKGCFIEMNMCEGGCIKGPAVNKDCPSPFRIKIDMEDAVERTAPDAGGLNALMEGISFREDFFDRAPHDLQPTEEQIQEILKMTGKVRPEDELNCGAYGYPTCREKAVAVFQKKAELNMCIPFMNEKAESLANLVM
;
A
#
# COMPACT_ATOMS: atom_id res chain seq x y z
N ASP A 1 27.97 16.42 6.55
CA ASP A 1 26.62 15.91 6.83
C ASP A 1 25.93 15.62 5.50
N ALA A 2 25.82 14.34 5.15
CA ALA A 2 25.08 13.93 3.96
C ALA A 2 23.58 13.94 4.26
N LYS A 3 22.76 14.34 3.27
CA LYS A 3 21.30 14.22 3.35
C LYS A 3 20.85 12.93 2.67
N VAL A 4 19.94 12.23 3.32
CA VAL A 4 19.37 10.97 2.82
C VAL A 4 17.99 11.22 2.29
N VAL A 5 17.79 11.01 0.99
CA VAL A 5 16.51 11.18 0.33
C VAL A 5 16.06 9.84 -0.25
N PHE A 6 14.88 9.38 0.16
CA PHE A 6 14.24 8.23 -0.46
C PHE A 6 13.43 8.67 -1.67
N LEU A 7 13.65 8.03 -2.81
CA LEU A 7 12.89 8.26 -4.03
C LEU A 7 12.14 6.98 -4.43
N GLY A 8 10.83 7.07 -4.65
CA GLY A 8 10.06 5.91 -5.09
C GLY A 8 8.57 6.17 -5.33
N PRO A 9 7.85 5.20 -5.90
CA PRO A 9 6.44 5.36 -6.28
C PRO A 9 5.45 5.23 -5.11
N CYS A 10 5.92 5.19 -3.87
CA CYS A 10 5.12 4.86 -2.70
C CYS A 10 4.75 6.10 -1.89
N ILE A 11 3.45 6.38 -1.72
CA ILE A 11 2.97 7.48 -0.86
C ILE A 11 3.10 7.14 0.63
N ALA A 12 3.01 5.85 1.01
CA ALA A 12 3.11 5.43 2.41
C ALA A 12 4.52 5.67 2.98
N LYS A 13 5.55 5.69 2.15
CA LYS A 13 6.93 5.99 2.58
C LYS A 13 7.09 7.41 3.13
N LYS A 14 6.24 8.37 2.74
CA LYS A 14 6.23 9.71 3.34
C LYS A 14 5.83 9.66 4.81
N GLN A 15 4.84 8.84 5.16
CA GLN A 15 4.40 8.65 6.55
C GLN A 15 5.39 7.78 7.34
N GLU A 16 5.94 6.74 6.73
CA GLU A 16 6.92 5.85 7.35
C GLU A 16 8.18 6.60 7.77
N ALA A 17 8.69 7.51 6.94
CA ALA A 17 9.85 8.33 7.27
C ALA A 17 9.62 9.29 8.46
N GLN A 18 8.37 9.60 8.80
CA GLN A 18 8.01 10.41 9.95
C GLN A 18 7.82 9.58 11.23
N ASP A 19 7.92 8.27 11.14
CA ASP A 19 7.83 7.40 12.31
C ASP A 19 9.06 7.59 13.21
N ALA A 20 8.85 7.69 14.52
CA ALA A 20 9.93 7.88 15.49
C ALA A 20 11.04 6.80 15.40
N ARG A 21 10.71 5.62 14.87
CA ARG A 21 11.69 4.53 14.63
C ARG A 21 12.73 4.87 13.55
N HIS A 22 12.41 5.81 12.67
CA HIS A 22 13.25 6.24 11.54
C HIS A 22 13.77 7.66 11.70
N GLU A 23 13.62 8.26 12.89
CA GLU A 23 14.09 9.60 13.17
C GLU A 23 15.60 9.72 12.92
N GLY A 24 16.00 10.71 12.14
CA GLY A 24 17.38 10.97 11.79
C GLY A 24 17.99 10.04 10.73
N VAL A 25 17.22 9.07 10.20
CA VAL A 25 17.68 8.15 9.14
C VAL A 25 17.38 8.69 7.75
N ILE A 26 16.16 9.22 7.56
CA ILE A 26 15.66 9.75 6.28
C ILE A 26 15.35 11.23 6.44
N ASP A 27 15.99 12.08 5.64
CA ASP A 27 15.75 13.54 5.65
C ASP A 27 14.49 13.90 4.84
N ALA A 28 14.25 13.23 3.72
CA ALA A 28 13.09 13.49 2.87
C ALA A 28 12.65 12.25 2.07
N VAL A 29 11.37 12.22 1.73
CA VAL A 29 10.79 11.22 0.81
C VAL A 29 10.16 11.95 -0.37
N LEU A 30 10.64 11.65 -1.56
CA LEU A 30 10.10 12.15 -2.82
C LEU A 30 9.45 10.99 -3.59
N ASN A 31 8.30 11.22 -4.18
CA ASN A 31 7.73 10.30 -5.15
C ASN A 31 8.07 10.74 -6.59
N PHE A 32 7.74 9.92 -7.57
CA PHE A 32 8.07 10.23 -8.97
C PHE A 32 7.38 11.50 -9.49
N ASN A 33 6.18 11.83 -8.99
CA ASN A 33 5.53 13.08 -9.35
C ASN A 33 6.25 14.30 -8.74
N ASP A 34 6.77 14.17 -7.52
CA ASP A 34 7.56 15.23 -6.88
C ASP A 34 8.84 15.52 -7.70
N ILE A 35 9.54 14.45 -8.12
CA ILE A 35 10.75 14.57 -8.95
C ILE A 35 10.43 15.13 -10.34
N SER A 36 9.38 14.65 -11.00
CA SER A 36 9.01 15.15 -12.34
C SER A 36 8.76 16.65 -12.31
N ARG A 37 7.98 17.11 -11.29
CA ARG A 37 7.74 18.55 -11.12
C ARG A 37 9.01 19.33 -10.83
N TRP A 38 9.90 18.82 -9.97
CA TRP A 38 11.16 19.49 -9.66
C TRP A 38 12.07 19.61 -10.89
N LEU A 39 12.17 18.55 -11.69
CA LEU A 39 12.93 18.59 -12.95
C LEU A 39 12.35 19.61 -13.94
N GLU A 40 11.01 19.72 -14.03
CA GLU A 40 10.33 20.74 -14.85
C GLU A 40 10.62 22.16 -14.34
N GLU A 41 10.58 22.38 -13.01
CA GLU A 41 10.88 23.68 -12.39
C GLU A 41 12.34 24.13 -12.62
N GLU A 42 13.27 23.19 -12.75
CA GLU A 42 14.70 23.43 -13.00
C GLU A 42 15.08 23.37 -14.49
N ASP A 43 14.11 23.22 -15.40
CA ASP A 43 14.34 23.05 -16.85
C ASP A 43 15.28 21.88 -17.18
N ILE A 44 15.27 20.80 -16.37
CA ILE A 44 16.12 19.64 -16.57
C ILE A 44 15.40 18.59 -17.42
N VAL A 45 15.98 18.25 -18.55
CA VAL A 45 15.49 17.20 -19.46
C VAL A 45 16.40 15.99 -19.33
N ILE A 46 15.92 14.92 -18.69
CA ILE A 46 16.72 13.72 -18.36
C ILE A 46 17.46 13.14 -19.57
N LYS A 47 16.80 13.07 -20.74
CA LYS A 47 17.41 12.53 -21.98
C LYS A 47 18.62 13.33 -22.49
N ASP A 48 18.76 14.58 -22.05
CA ASP A 48 19.86 15.47 -22.46
C ASP A 48 21.00 15.47 -21.40
N CYS A 49 20.81 14.74 -20.29
CA CYS A 49 21.82 14.59 -19.25
C CYS A 49 22.86 13.51 -19.63
N GLU A 50 24.08 13.68 -19.13
CA GLU A 50 25.13 12.67 -19.28
C GLU A 50 24.83 11.43 -18.44
N ASP A 51 24.99 10.24 -19.03
CA ASP A 51 24.88 8.98 -18.32
C ASP A 51 26.06 8.79 -17.35
N ILE A 52 25.77 8.88 -16.05
CA ILE A 52 26.73 8.60 -14.99
C ILE A 52 26.42 7.23 -14.39
N PRO A 53 27.38 6.28 -14.41
CA PRO A 53 27.14 4.94 -13.84
C PRO A 53 26.95 5.01 -12.34
N PHE A 54 25.95 4.28 -11.82
CA PHE A 54 25.79 4.07 -10.38
C PHE A 54 27.04 3.46 -9.75
N ARG A 55 27.30 3.78 -8.46
CA ARG A 55 28.36 3.11 -7.71
C ARG A 55 28.15 1.60 -7.74
N LYS A 56 29.22 0.85 -7.98
CA LYS A 56 29.20 -0.62 -8.15
C LYS A 56 28.97 -1.42 -6.83
N ILE A 57 28.35 -0.82 -5.82
CA ILE A 57 28.14 -1.45 -4.51
C ILE A 57 26.79 -2.18 -4.44
N ASP A 58 25.86 -1.82 -5.33
CA ASP A 58 24.50 -2.34 -5.28
C ASP A 58 24.38 -3.64 -6.08
N PRO A 59 23.97 -4.75 -5.46
CA PRO A 59 23.66 -5.98 -6.18
C PRO A 59 22.63 -5.71 -7.26
N LYS A 60 22.95 -6.07 -8.48
CA LYS A 60 22.05 -5.83 -9.63
C LYS A 60 20.63 -6.36 -9.43
N ILE A 61 20.49 -7.45 -8.67
CA ILE A 61 19.22 -8.09 -8.35
C ILE A 61 18.30 -7.19 -7.51
N ASN A 62 18.85 -6.29 -6.68
CA ASN A 62 18.07 -5.36 -5.86
C ASN A 62 17.24 -4.38 -6.71
N ARG A 63 17.60 -4.19 -7.97
CA ARG A 63 16.81 -3.39 -8.91
C ARG A 63 15.42 -3.96 -9.16
N LEU A 64 15.21 -5.24 -8.84
CA LEU A 64 13.91 -5.91 -8.95
C LEU A 64 13.01 -5.71 -7.72
N TYR A 65 13.44 -5.05 -6.66
CA TYR A 65 12.62 -4.80 -5.46
C TYR A 65 11.22 -4.23 -5.74
N PRO A 66 11.01 -3.34 -6.72
CA PRO A 66 9.68 -2.80 -7.02
C PRO A 66 8.74 -3.79 -7.69
N VAL A 67 9.25 -4.92 -8.19
CA VAL A 67 8.47 -5.97 -8.87
C VAL A 67 8.02 -7.00 -7.85
N THR A 68 6.85 -7.57 -8.01
CA THR A 68 6.37 -8.69 -7.19
C THR A 68 7.38 -9.85 -7.22
N SER A 69 7.70 -10.41 -6.08
CA SER A 69 8.76 -11.42 -5.83
C SER A 69 10.20 -10.90 -5.92
N GLY A 70 10.40 -9.62 -6.17
CA GLY A 70 11.76 -9.06 -6.33
C GLY A 70 12.55 -9.04 -5.03
N VAL A 71 11.91 -8.76 -3.90
CA VAL A 71 12.56 -8.77 -2.57
C VAL A 71 12.94 -10.20 -2.19
N ILE A 72 12.02 -11.16 -2.31
CA ILE A 72 12.30 -12.58 -2.05
C ILE A 72 13.48 -13.06 -2.91
N SER A 73 13.46 -12.74 -4.19
CA SER A 73 14.53 -13.16 -5.12
C SER A 73 15.89 -12.60 -4.72
N SER A 74 15.94 -11.35 -4.25
CA SER A 74 17.18 -10.71 -3.81
C SER A 74 17.72 -11.32 -2.53
N VAL A 75 16.88 -11.52 -1.51
CA VAL A 75 17.28 -12.12 -0.23
C VAL A 75 17.75 -13.55 -0.44
N MET A 76 17.01 -14.34 -1.22
CA MET A 76 17.37 -15.74 -1.49
C MET A 76 18.64 -15.91 -2.32
N ALA A 77 18.99 -14.91 -3.15
CA ALA A 77 20.25 -14.92 -3.88
C ALA A 77 21.46 -14.62 -2.96
N ALA A 78 21.22 -13.95 -1.83
CA ALA A 78 22.26 -13.55 -0.87
C ALA A 78 22.52 -14.62 0.21
N GLU A 79 21.52 -15.46 0.55
CA GLU A 79 21.59 -16.37 1.70
C GLU A 79 21.25 -17.82 1.33
N ALA A 80 22.23 -18.70 1.37
CA ALA A 80 22.05 -20.15 1.22
C ALA A 80 21.18 -20.78 2.33
N GLU A 81 21.13 -20.17 3.52
CA GLU A 81 20.35 -20.65 4.67
C GLU A 81 18.83 -20.48 4.50
N ALA A 82 18.39 -19.66 3.54
CA ALA A 82 16.97 -19.49 3.23
C ALA A 82 16.35 -20.69 2.50
N ASP A 83 17.10 -21.69 2.12
CA ASP A 83 16.63 -22.88 1.39
C ASP A 83 15.61 -23.73 2.15
N GLY A 84 15.52 -23.60 3.50
CA GLY A 84 14.55 -24.32 4.33
C GLY A 84 13.15 -23.70 4.37
N TYR A 85 12.96 -22.47 3.90
CA TYR A 85 11.69 -21.75 3.97
C TYR A 85 10.88 -21.87 2.68
N ARG A 86 9.57 -22.07 2.83
CA ARG A 86 8.63 -21.95 1.69
C ARG A 86 8.47 -20.48 1.33
N LYS A 87 8.53 -20.16 0.05
CA LYS A 87 8.42 -18.80 -0.47
C LYS A 87 6.95 -18.48 -0.75
N ILE A 88 6.44 -17.42 -0.13
CA ILE A 88 5.10 -16.90 -0.40
C ILE A 88 5.25 -15.42 -0.74
N TYR A 89 4.65 -15.00 -1.85
CA TYR A 89 4.53 -13.60 -2.19
C TYR A 89 3.08 -13.26 -2.50
N VAL A 90 2.60 -12.19 -1.91
CA VAL A 90 1.23 -11.69 -2.11
C VAL A 90 1.25 -10.20 -2.40
N HIS A 91 0.26 -9.76 -3.13
CA HIS A 91 0.05 -8.35 -3.44
C HIS A 91 -1.45 -8.04 -3.41
N GLY A 92 -1.76 -6.77 -3.16
CA GLY A 92 -3.13 -6.31 -2.94
C GLY A 92 -3.55 -6.44 -1.47
N SER A 93 -4.30 -5.45 -0.99
CA SER A 93 -4.71 -5.35 0.42
C SER A 93 -5.51 -6.56 0.90
N GLU A 94 -6.45 -7.05 0.10
CA GLU A 94 -7.32 -8.18 0.45
C GLU A 94 -6.51 -9.46 0.67
N ASN A 95 -5.63 -9.80 -0.28
CA ASN A 95 -4.75 -10.98 -0.18
C ASN A 95 -3.78 -10.87 1.00
N CYS A 96 -3.24 -9.68 1.27
CA CYS A 96 -2.38 -9.45 2.42
C CYS A 96 -3.14 -9.69 3.74
N ILE A 97 -4.38 -9.19 3.86
CA ILE A 97 -5.23 -9.39 5.03
C ILE A 97 -5.57 -10.88 5.21
N GLU A 98 -5.91 -11.59 4.14
CA GLU A 98 -6.22 -13.02 4.18
C GLU A 98 -5.01 -13.83 4.66
N LEU A 99 -3.82 -13.53 4.12
CA LEU A 99 -2.59 -14.17 4.58
C LEU A 99 -2.31 -13.90 6.06
N CYS A 100 -2.49 -12.66 6.53
CA CYS A 100 -2.33 -12.34 7.95
C CYS A 100 -3.29 -13.15 8.84
N LYS A 101 -4.55 -13.32 8.43
CA LYS A 101 -5.53 -14.15 9.14
C LYS A 101 -5.12 -15.62 9.19
N SER A 102 -4.53 -16.15 8.12
CA SER A 102 -4.03 -17.53 8.10
C SER A 102 -2.79 -17.71 8.99
N LEU A 103 -1.92 -16.70 9.07
CA LEU A 103 -0.79 -16.69 10.00
C LEU A 103 -1.25 -16.63 11.45
N GLU A 104 -2.24 -15.79 11.77
CA GLU A 104 -2.83 -15.66 13.11
C GLU A 104 -3.43 -16.98 13.58
N LYS A 105 -4.11 -17.72 12.71
CA LYS A 105 -4.66 -19.06 12.99
C LYS A 105 -3.60 -20.16 13.07
N GLY A 106 -2.36 -19.87 12.71
CA GLY A 106 -1.27 -20.86 12.70
C GLY A 106 -1.36 -21.88 11.56
N GLU A 107 -2.14 -21.60 10.52
CA GLU A 107 -2.31 -22.47 9.35
C GLU A 107 -1.04 -22.51 8.50
N ILE A 108 -0.22 -21.46 8.54
CA ILE A 108 1.01 -21.27 7.76
C ILE A 108 2.21 -21.15 8.70
N LYS A 109 3.24 -21.94 8.47
CA LYS A 109 4.50 -21.96 9.22
C LYS A 109 5.70 -22.23 8.32
N GLY A 110 6.89 -21.79 8.74
CA GLY A 110 8.12 -22.05 8.01
C GLY A 110 8.16 -21.41 6.61
N CYS A 111 7.63 -20.19 6.51
CA CYS A 111 7.57 -19.45 5.26
C CYS A 111 8.39 -18.17 5.33
N PHE A 112 9.01 -17.83 4.22
CA PHE A 112 9.53 -16.51 3.94
C PHE A 112 8.49 -15.77 3.09
N ILE A 113 7.99 -14.64 3.58
CA ILE A 113 6.81 -13.98 3.03
C ILE A 113 7.16 -12.57 2.56
N GLU A 114 6.92 -12.29 1.29
CA GLU A 114 6.90 -10.94 0.72
C GLU A 114 5.46 -10.47 0.60
N MET A 115 5.15 -9.30 1.16
CA MET A 115 3.82 -8.70 1.12
C MET A 115 3.88 -7.31 0.52
N ASN A 116 3.14 -7.07 -0.55
CA ASN A 116 3.04 -5.78 -1.20
C ASN A 116 1.60 -5.27 -1.13
N MET A 117 1.37 -4.11 -0.49
CA MET A 117 0.04 -3.51 -0.40
C MET A 117 -0.54 -3.17 -1.77
N CYS A 118 0.31 -2.70 -2.71
CA CYS A 118 -0.12 -2.38 -4.07
C CYS A 118 -0.25 -3.65 -4.90
N GLU A 119 -1.38 -3.79 -5.59
CA GLU A 119 -1.59 -4.88 -6.53
C GLU A 119 -0.58 -4.80 -7.68
N GLY A 120 0.17 -5.90 -7.90
CA GLY A 120 1.24 -5.96 -8.90
C GLY A 120 2.57 -5.35 -8.46
N GLY A 121 2.73 -5.04 -7.16
CA GLY A 121 3.96 -4.49 -6.60
C GLY A 121 4.09 -2.97 -6.72
N CYS A 122 5.25 -2.44 -6.35
CA CYS A 122 5.50 -0.99 -6.31
C CYS A 122 5.47 -0.33 -7.70
N ILE A 123 5.71 -1.07 -8.77
CA ILE A 123 5.60 -0.58 -10.15
C ILE A 123 4.17 -0.16 -10.54
N LYS A 124 3.17 -0.54 -9.74
CA LYS A 124 1.78 -0.06 -9.82
C LYS A 124 1.40 0.86 -8.66
N GLY A 125 2.38 1.37 -7.95
CA GLY A 125 2.16 2.28 -6.83
C GLY A 125 1.40 3.54 -7.24
N PRO A 126 0.69 4.20 -6.30
CA PRO A 126 -0.19 5.33 -6.60
C PRO A 126 0.53 6.59 -7.09
N ALA A 127 1.85 6.67 -6.92
CA ALA A 127 2.68 7.77 -7.39
C ALA A 127 3.57 7.39 -8.59
N VAL A 128 3.22 6.34 -9.31
CA VAL A 128 3.77 6.03 -10.64
C VAL A 128 3.10 6.97 -11.65
N ASN A 129 3.89 7.52 -12.59
CA ASN A 129 3.37 8.42 -13.62
C ASN A 129 2.29 7.69 -14.44
N LYS A 130 1.18 8.38 -14.74
CA LYS A 130 0.06 7.82 -15.52
C LYS A 130 0.43 7.54 -16.97
N ASP A 131 1.42 8.25 -17.52
CA ASP A 131 1.89 8.10 -18.89
C ASP A 131 2.98 7.02 -19.03
N CYS A 132 3.31 6.29 -17.95
CA CYS A 132 4.31 5.25 -18.04
C CYS A 132 3.76 3.99 -18.76
N PRO A 133 4.66 3.16 -19.33
CA PRO A 133 4.28 1.90 -19.95
C PRO A 133 3.50 0.98 -19.02
N SER A 134 2.85 -0.06 -19.56
CA SER A 134 2.14 -1.04 -18.76
C SER A 134 3.09 -1.69 -17.73
N PRO A 135 2.58 -2.12 -16.57
CA PRO A 135 3.40 -2.78 -15.54
C PRO A 135 4.14 -4.02 -16.06
N PHE A 136 3.55 -4.72 -17.02
CA PHE A 136 4.18 -5.88 -17.67
C PHE A 136 5.41 -5.46 -18.49
N ARG A 137 5.31 -4.35 -19.22
CA ARG A 137 6.43 -3.81 -19.98
C ARG A 137 7.53 -3.30 -19.04
N ILE A 138 7.16 -2.56 -17.99
CA ILE A 138 8.11 -2.09 -16.98
C ILE A 138 8.87 -3.27 -16.37
N LYS A 139 8.16 -4.35 -16.03
CA LYS A 139 8.79 -5.55 -15.48
C LYS A 139 9.84 -6.12 -16.43
N ILE A 140 9.50 -6.30 -17.71
CA ILE A 140 10.44 -6.82 -18.73
C ILE A 140 11.64 -5.89 -18.87
N ASP A 141 11.42 -4.57 -18.95
CA ASP A 141 12.49 -3.59 -19.08
C ASP A 141 13.45 -3.60 -17.88
N MET A 142 12.92 -3.85 -16.67
CA MET A 142 13.72 -3.98 -15.46
C MET A 142 14.53 -5.28 -15.45
N GLU A 143 13.93 -6.41 -15.82
CA GLU A 143 14.60 -7.70 -15.95
C GLU A 143 15.73 -7.62 -16.99
N ASP A 144 15.45 -7.07 -18.16
CA ASP A 144 16.45 -6.81 -19.21
C ASP A 144 17.59 -5.90 -18.72
N ALA A 145 17.28 -4.87 -17.92
CA ALA A 145 18.28 -3.97 -17.37
C ALA A 145 19.19 -4.69 -16.36
N VAL A 146 18.63 -5.60 -15.54
CA VAL A 146 19.40 -6.45 -14.63
C VAL A 146 20.35 -7.37 -15.39
N GLU A 147 19.87 -8.02 -16.47
CA GLU A 147 20.70 -8.91 -17.28
C GLU A 147 21.87 -8.18 -17.96
N ARG A 148 21.61 -6.97 -18.48
CA ARG A 148 22.64 -6.14 -19.12
C ARG A 148 23.65 -5.51 -18.17
N THR A 149 23.34 -5.48 -16.85
CA THR A 149 24.24 -4.92 -15.85
C THR A 149 25.39 -5.89 -15.58
N ALA A 150 26.61 -5.36 -15.49
CA ALA A 150 27.78 -6.17 -15.12
C ALA A 150 27.57 -6.89 -13.78
N PRO A 151 28.18 -8.07 -13.57
CA PRO A 151 28.13 -8.76 -12.29
C PRO A 151 28.62 -7.86 -11.15
N ASP A 152 28.04 -8.05 -9.97
CA ASP A 152 28.39 -7.31 -8.79
C ASP A 152 29.86 -7.52 -8.40
N ALA A 153 30.51 -6.43 -7.98
CA ALA A 153 31.92 -6.49 -7.54
C ALA A 153 32.10 -7.16 -6.15
N GLY A 154 31.02 -7.60 -5.51
CA GLY A 154 31.01 -8.12 -4.13
C GLY A 154 31.11 -7.01 -3.09
N GLY A 155 30.94 -7.36 -1.82
CA GLY A 155 31.13 -6.44 -0.70
C GLY A 155 29.87 -5.98 0.02
N LEU A 156 28.67 -6.29 -0.49
CA LEU A 156 27.43 -5.93 0.19
C LEU A 156 27.32 -6.60 1.57
N ASN A 157 27.67 -7.88 1.67
CA ASN A 157 27.61 -8.62 2.94
C ASN A 157 28.47 -7.98 4.03
N ALA A 158 29.63 -7.43 3.67
CA ALA A 158 30.48 -6.72 4.61
C ALA A 158 29.87 -5.39 5.08
N LEU A 159 29.09 -4.72 4.23
CA LEU A 159 28.38 -3.48 4.58
C LEU A 159 27.13 -3.74 5.43
N MET A 160 26.57 -4.95 5.35
CA MET A 160 25.38 -5.36 6.10
C MET A 160 25.70 -5.99 7.44
N GLU A 161 26.99 -6.29 7.70
CA GLU A 161 27.43 -6.88 8.96
C GLU A 161 27.03 -6.00 10.15
N GLY A 162 26.33 -6.57 11.13
CA GLY A 162 25.85 -5.87 12.32
C GLY A 162 24.56 -5.06 12.13
N ILE A 163 23.95 -5.02 10.93
CA ILE A 163 22.65 -4.38 10.72
C ILE A 163 21.53 -5.35 11.07
N SER A 164 20.65 -4.95 12.00
CA SER A 164 19.43 -5.69 12.28
C SER A 164 18.30 -5.27 11.31
N PHE A 165 17.73 -6.24 10.63
CA PHE A 165 16.54 -6.05 9.77
C PHE A 165 15.24 -6.34 10.53
N ARG A 166 15.33 -6.63 11.84
CA ARG A 166 14.16 -6.88 12.67
C ARG A 166 13.44 -5.56 12.94
N GLU A 167 12.15 -5.55 12.65
CA GLU A 167 11.24 -4.44 12.92
C GLU A 167 10.07 -4.94 13.75
N ASP A 168 9.73 -4.23 14.83
CA ASP A 168 8.58 -4.54 15.67
C ASP A 168 7.42 -3.59 15.34
N PHE A 169 6.22 -4.15 15.11
CA PHE A 169 5.03 -3.39 14.80
C PHE A 169 4.06 -3.44 15.99
N PHE A 170 3.60 -2.27 16.40
CA PHE A 170 2.60 -2.13 17.46
C PHE A 170 1.21 -1.99 16.84
N ASP A 171 0.21 -2.51 17.54
CA ASP A 171 -1.18 -2.28 17.17
C ASP A 171 -1.49 -0.78 17.26
N ARG A 172 -1.80 -0.18 16.13
CA ARG A 172 -2.21 1.22 15.97
C ARG A 172 -3.64 1.33 15.46
N ALA A 173 -4.38 0.23 15.46
CA ALA A 173 -5.77 0.26 15.05
C ALA A 173 -6.54 1.22 15.96
N PRO A 174 -7.33 2.15 15.39
CA PRO A 174 -8.18 2.99 16.20
C PRO A 174 -9.18 2.08 16.96
N HIS A 175 -9.23 2.23 18.27
CA HIS A 175 -10.23 1.56 19.09
C HIS A 175 -11.58 2.26 18.91
N ASP A 176 -12.24 1.94 17.79
CA ASP A 176 -13.57 2.48 17.54
C ASP A 176 -14.57 1.93 18.54
N LEU A 177 -15.36 2.82 19.11
CA LEU A 177 -16.47 2.42 19.93
C LEU A 177 -17.42 1.54 19.11
N GLN A 178 -17.74 0.37 19.63
CA GLN A 178 -18.73 -0.51 19.01
C GLN A 178 -20.13 -0.11 19.51
N PRO A 179 -21.08 0.16 18.59
CA PRO A 179 -22.44 0.46 18.98
C PRO A 179 -23.14 -0.77 19.55
N THR A 180 -24.08 -0.55 20.47
CA THR A 180 -25.00 -1.60 20.90
C THR A 180 -26.02 -1.90 19.78
N GLU A 181 -26.72 -3.03 19.91
CA GLU A 181 -27.77 -3.40 18.94
C GLU A 181 -28.87 -2.33 18.87
N GLU A 182 -29.24 -1.73 19.99
CA GLU A 182 -30.22 -0.65 20.07
C GLU A 182 -29.76 0.59 19.31
N GLN A 183 -28.50 0.96 19.43
CA GLN A 183 -27.92 2.10 18.70
C GLN A 183 -27.85 1.84 17.20
N ILE A 184 -27.55 0.62 16.77
CA ILE A 184 -27.61 0.23 15.35
C ILE A 184 -29.04 0.35 14.83
N GLN A 185 -30.01 -0.15 15.57
CA GLN A 185 -31.42 -0.08 15.19
C GLN A 185 -31.95 1.36 15.12
N GLU A 186 -31.51 2.24 16.01
CA GLU A 186 -31.84 3.67 15.96
C GLU A 186 -31.35 4.30 14.65
N ILE A 187 -30.11 4.05 14.26
CA ILE A 187 -29.53 4.60 13.05
C ILE A 187 -30.22 4.02 11.80
N LEU A 188 -30.55 2.74 11.80
CA LEU A 188 -31.31 2.10 10.72
C LEU A 188 -32.69 2.75 10.57
N LYS A 189 -33.41 2.98 11.67
CA LYS A 189 -34.70 3.68 11.66
C LYS A 189 -34.62 5.09 11.10
N MET A 190 -33.54 5.85 11.41
CA MET A 190 -33.32 7.18 10.86
C MET A 190 -33.20 7.20 9.32
N THR A 191 -32.88 6.05 8.72
CA THR A 191 -32.80 5.89 7.26
C THR A 191 -33.95 5.05 6.69
N GLY A 192 -35.09 5.00 7.40
CA GLY A 192 -36.34 4.32 6.96
C GLY A 192 -36.30 2.78 7.06
N LYS A 193 -35.31 2.21 7.75
CA LYS A 193 -35.16 0.75 7.90
C LYS A 193 -35.66 0.31 9.26
N VAL A 194 -36.93 -0.02 9.32
CA VAL A 194 -37.63 -0.41 10.56
C VAL A 194 -37.64 -1.92 10.76
N ARG A 195 -37.70 -2.67 9.66
CA ARG A 195 -37.75 -4.13 9.63
C ARG A 195 -36.55 -4.67 8.84
N PRO A 196 -36.16 -5.95 9.06
CA PRO A 196 -35.08 -6.57 8.29
C PRO A 196 -35.29 -6.53 6.77
N GLU A 197 -36.55 -6.59 6.31
CA GLU A 197 -36.88 -6.53 4.88
C GLU A 197 -36.58 -5.17 4.25
N ASP A 198 -36.47 -4.11 5.06
CA ASP A 198 -36.18 -2.76 4.62
C ASP A 198 -34.66 -2.57 4.39
N GLU A 199 -33.83 -3.54 4.85
CA GLU A 199 -32.38 -3.53 4.71
C GLU A 199 -31.97 -4.06 3.32
N LEU A 200 -31.91 -3.18 2.31
CA LEU A 200 -31.59 -3.57 0.94
C LEU A 200 -30.17 -4.10 0.73
N ASN A 201 -29.25 -3.85 1.65
CA ASN A 201 -27.85 -4.29 1.58
C ASN A 201 -27.19 -4.05 0.20
N CYS A 202 -27.47 -2.88 -0.39
CA CYS A 202 -27.14 -2.56 -1.79
C CYS A 202 -25.63 -2.35 -2.04
N GLY A 203 -24.79 -2.39 -1.03
CA GLY A 203 -23.34 -2.16 -1.15
C GLY A 203 -22.94 -0.74 -1.55
N ALA A 204 -23.88 0.19 -1.64
CA ALA A 204 -23.59 1.57 -2.01
C ALA A 204 -22.61 2.23 -1.01
N TYR A 205 -21.70 3.04 -1.53
CA TYR A 205 -20.68 3.75 -0.74
C TYR A 205 -19.73 2.87 0.05
N GLY A 206 -19.46 1.63 -0.41
CA GLY A 206 -18.40 0.76 0.13
C GLY A 206 -18.75 0.00 1.41
N TYR A 207 -20.01 0.04 1.87
CA TYR A 207 -20.50 -0.76 3.00
C TYR A 207 -21.33 -1.93 2.47
N PRO A 208 -20.92 -3.19 2.69
CA PRO A 208 -21.62 -4.38 2.19
C PRO A 208 -23.07 -4.47 2.68
N THR A 209 -23.33 -4.04 3.92
CA THR A 209 -24.65 -4.13 4.56
C THR A 209 -25.11 -2.79 5.12
N CYS A 210 -26.44 -2.63 5.27
CA CYS A 210 -27.03 -1.48 5.94
C CYS A 210 -26.56 -1.38 7.41
N ARG A 211 -26.34 -2.51 8.06
CA ARG A 211 -25.87 -2.57 9.44
C ARG A 211 -24.44 -2.09 9.57
N GLU A 212 -23.52 -2.54 8.72
CA GLU A 212 -22.12 -2.06 8.70
C GLU A 212 -22.05 -0.56 8.45
N LYS A 213 -22.90 -0.04 7.57
CA LYS A 213 -23.03 1.41 7.38
C LYS A 213 -23.54 2.10 8.65
N ALA A 214 -24.50 1.52 9.36
CA ALA A 214 -25.01 2.08 10.62
C ALA A 214 -23.90 2.12 11.70
N VAL A 215 -23.07 1.09 11.78
CA VAL A 215 -21.86 1.09 12.63
C VAL A 215 -20.92 2.22 12.25
N ALA A 216 -20.65 2.40 10.95
CA ALA A 216 -19.79 3.48 10.46
C ALA A 216 -20.36 4.88 10.74
N VAL A 217 -21.66 5.06 10.67
CA VAL A 217 -22.34 6.32 11.07
C VAL A 217 -22.15 6.58 12.57
N PHE A 218 -22.34 5.56 13.41
CA PHE A 218 -22.09 5.68 14.84
C PHE A 218 -20.65 6.11 15.15
N GLN A 219 -19.69 5.55 14.42
CA GLN A 219 -18.26 5.85 14.53
C GLN A 219 -17.85 7.17 13.85
N LYS A 220 -18.80 7.92 13.29
CA LYS A 220 -18.57 9.17 12.53
C LYS A 220 -17.68 9.00 11.29
N LYS A 221 -17.67 7.80 10.72
CA LYS A 221 -16.95 7.43 9.48
C LYS A 221 -17.84 7.51 8.24
N ALA A 222 -19.16 7.59 8.43
CA ALA A 222 -20.15 7.73 7.38
C ALA A 222 -21.28 8.67 7.80
N GLU A 223 -22.03 9.19 6.84
CA GLU A 223 -23.19 10.02 7.06
C GLU A 223 -24.50 9.30 6.67
N LEU A 224 -25.61 9.69 7.30
CA LEU A 224 -26.94 9.16 6.96
C LEU A 224 -27.27 9.41 5.47
N ASN A 225 -26.93 10.59 4.98
CA ASN A 225 -27.17 11.03 3.60
C ASN A 225 -26.44 10.19 2.53
N MET A 226 -25.50 9.36 2.90
CA MET A 226 -24.86 8.42 1.96
C MET A 226 -25.80 7.26 1.57
N CYS A 227 -26.96 7.11 2.19
CA CYS A 227 -27.97 6.11 1.81
C CYS A 227 -28.80 6.59 0.62
N ILE A 228 -28.64 5.97 -0.56
CA ILE A 228 -29.35 6.37 -1.77
C ILE A 228 -30.89 6.31 -1.61
N PRO A 229 -31.51 5.22 -1.12
CA PRO A 229 -32.94 5.20 -0.89
C PRO A 229 -33.44 6.32 0.02
N PHE A 230 -32.75 6.56 1.13
CA PHE A 230 -33.06 7.64 2.07
C PHE A 230 -32.92 9.02 1.44
N MET A 231 -31.91 9.25 0.62
CA MET A 231 -31.73 10.52 -0.08
C MET A 231 -32.80 10.76 -1.12
N ASN A 232 -33.21 9.74 -1.86
CA ASN A 232 -34.29 9.85 -2.84
C ASN A 232 -35.61 10.20 -2.16
N GLU A 233 -35.97 9.48 -1.09
CA GLU A 233 -37.19 9.77 -0.32
C GLU A 233 -37.22 11.19 0.23
N LYS A 234 -36.07 11.65 0.76
CA LYS A 234 -35.91 13.02 1.25
C LYS A 234 -36.05 14.06 0.13
N ALA A 235 -35.47 13.77 -1.04
CA ALA A 235 -35.54 14.65 -2.20
C ALA A 235 -37.01 14.76 -2.74
N GLU A 236 -37.71 13.64 -2.84
CA GLU A 236 -39.12 13.60 -3.22
C GLU A 236 -40.02 14.35 -2.22
N SER A 237 -39.77 14.17 -0.93
CA SER A 237 -40.47 14.85 0.15
C SER A 237 -40.31 16.37 0.07
N LEU A 238 -39.08 16.83 -0.21
CA LEU A 238 -38.79 18.25 -0.39
C LEU A 238 -39.41 18.83 -1.65
N ALA A 239 -39.41 18.08 -2.76
CA ALA A 239 -40.03 18.48 -4.02
C ALA A 239 -41.55 18.68 -3.86
N ASN A 240 -42.20 17.79 -3.10
CA ASN A 240 -43.65 17.88 -2.82
C ASN A 240 -44.02 19.05 -1.89
N LEU A 241 -43.09 19.60 -1.13
CA LEU A 241 -43.34 20.77 -0.26
C LEU A 241 -43.22 22.10 -1.02
N VAL A 242 -42.63 22.10 -2.20
CA VAL A 242 -42.40 23.31 -3.02
C VAL A 242 -43.46 23.48 -4.12
N MET A 243 -44.26 22.45 -4.38
CA MET A 243 -45.41 22.50 -5.29
C MET A 243 -46.69 22.88 -4.55
#